data_6af4af0bc965ebe0cc5f004f3d022fe3
#
_entry.id   6af4af0bc965ebe0cc5f004f3d022fe3
#
_cell.length_a   1.000
_cell.length_b   1.000
_cell.length_c   1.000
_cell.angle_alpha   90.00
_cell.angle_beta   90.00
_cell.angle_gamma   90.00
#
_symmetry.space_group_name_H-M   'P 1'
#
loop_
_entity.id
_entity.type
_entity.pdbx_description
1 polymer ?
#
loop_
_entity_poly.entity_id
_entity_poly.type
_entity_poly.pdbx_seq_one_letter_code
_entity_poly.pdbx_strand_id
1 'polypeptide(L)'
;MAKISKITVVDVEKEAQWGRATGRNYARPTQTDKVHIALNSYEPGVNDELHCHPGSDHTFFVVQGECTMKGLKEDEEFVLKQHQAVLVPAGFFYQLNNTGTERLILYQVSTEPKPRPKIGKVIYGVHTGLKEHLLNPVHAKTEPA
;
A
#
# COMPACT_ATOMS: atom_id res chain seq x y z
N MET A 1 11.75 -3.00 -12.91
CA MET A 1 12.69 -1.91 -12.60
C MET A 1 14.03 -2.47 -12.16
N ALA A 2 15.10 -1.84 -12.58
CA ALA A 2 16.45 -2.23 -12.19
C ALA A 2 16.72 -1.85 -10.72
N LYS A 3 17.44 -2.73 -10.01
CA LYS A 3 17.85 -2.45 -8.62
C LYS A 3 18.91 -1.36 -8.59
N ILE A 4 18.83 -0.50 -7.60
CA ILE A 4 19.78 0.58 -7.38
C ILE A 4 20.93 0.09 -6.51
N SER A 5 22.15 0.44 -6.87
CA SER A 5 23.35 0.07 -6.14
C SER A 5 24.14 1.29 -5.64
N LYS A 6 23.50 2.46 -5.61
CA LYS A 6 24.11 3.71 -5.15
C LYS A 6 23.09 4.52 -4.35
N ILE A 7 23.58 5.48 -3.58
CA ILE A 7 22.70 6.43 -2.88
C ILE A 7 21.88 7.18 -3.92
N THR A 8 20.55 7.17 -3.77
CA THR A 8 19.64 7.75 -4.74
C THR A 8 18.66 8.68 -4.05
N VAL A 9 18.53 9.90 -4.56
CA VAL A 9 17.57 10.89 -4.07
C VAL A 9 16.29 10.77 -4.90
N VAL A 10 15.15 10.76 -4.22
CA VAL A 10 13.83 10.73 -4.86
C VAL A 10 13.10 12.03 -4.51
N ASP A 11 12.75 12.80 -5.52
CA ASP A 11 11.89 13.98 -5.36
C ASP A 11 10.44 13.51 -5.47
N VAL A 12 9.78 13.36 -4.31
CA VAL A 12 8.48 12.71 -4.21
C VAL A 12 7.41 13.43 -5.04
N GLU A 13 7.30 14.73 -4.91
CA GLU A 13 6.27 15.49 -5.64
C GLU A 13 6.50 15.46 -7.14
N LYS A 14 7.75 15.55 -7.56
CA LYS A 14 8.13 15.52 -8.97
C LYS A 14 7.90 14.16 -9.60
N GLU A 15 8.14 13.09 -8.86
CA GLU A 15 8.03 11.72 -9.38
C GLU A 15 6.63 11.12 -9.25
N ALA A 16 5.74 11.75 -8.47
CA ALA A 16 4.35 11.33 -8.38
C ALA A 16 3.70 11.39 -9.76
N GLN A 17 3.00 10.32 -10.12
CA GLN A 17 2.37 10.19 -11.43
C GLN A 17 0.90 10.56 -11.35
N TRP A 18 0.37 11.13 -12.46
CA TRP A 18 -1.01 11.55 -12.58
C TRP A 18 -1.52 11.22 -13.99
N GLY A 19 -2.82 11.31 -14.18
CA GLY A 19 -3.42 11.25 -15.51
C GLY A 19 -3.99 9.90 -15.93
N ARG A 20 -3.93 8.86 -15.09
CA ARG A 20 -4.60 7.60 -15.42
C ARG A 20 -6.11 7.77 -15.31
N ALA A 21 -6.86 7.12 -16.20
CA ALA A 21 -8.31 7.22 -16.24
C ALA A 21 -8.97 6.73 -14.92
N THR A 22 -8.34 5.80 -14.23
CA THR A 22 -8.83 5.31 -12.94
C THR A 22 -8.69 6.32 -11.81
N GLY A 23 -7.85 7.35 -11.97
CA GLY A 23 -7.48 8.27 -10.91
C GLY A 23 -6.48 7.70 -9.91
N ARG A 24 -6.09 6.43 -10.08
CA ARG A 24 -5.06 5.76 -9.28
C ARG A 24 -3.76 5.72 -10.06
N ASN A 25 -2.73 6.30 -9.51
CA ASN A 25 -1.42 6.36 -10.14
C ASN A 25 -0.37 5.78 -9.21
N TYR A 26 0.63 5.17 -9.78
CA TYR A 26 1.67 4.47 -9.05
C TYR A 26 3.01 4.68 -9.73
N ALA A 27 4.05 4.91 -8.92
CA ALA A 27 5.43 4.95 -9.39
C ALA A 27 6.30 4.18 -8.41
N ARG A 28 7.33 3.54 -8.92
CA ARG A 28 8.35 2.87 -8.10
C ARG A 28 9.71 3.43 -8.52
N PRO A 29 10.12 4.59 -7.97
CA PRO A 29 11.32 5.27 -8.44
C PRO A 29 12.62 4.55 -8.12
N THR A 30 12.66 3.77 -7.05
CA THR A 30 13.91 3.09 -6.65
C THR A 30 13.64 1.85 -5.80
N GLN A 31 14.57 0.90 -5.84
CA GLN A 31 14.52 -0.31 -5.02
C GLN A 31 15.89 -0.97 -4.89
N THR A 32 16.04 -1.72 -3.80
CA THR A 32 17.13 -2.67 -3.60
C THR A 32 16.56 -4.09 -3.58
N ASP A 33 17.36 -5.08 -3.23
CA ASP A 33 16.88 -6.44 -3.05
C ASP A 33 16.14 -6.64 -1.72
N LYS A 34 16.12 -5.62 -0.85
CA LYS A 34 15.50 -5.70 0.49
C LYS A 34 14.28 -4.80 0.63
N VAL A 35 14.23 -3.69 -0.10
CA VAL A 35 13.24 -2.64 0.09
C VAL A 35 12.98 -1.91 -1.22
N HIS A 36 11.74 -1.44 -1.41
CA HIS A 36 11.46 -0.51 -2.49
C HIS A 36 10.72 0.71 -1.97
N ILE A 37 10.88 1.82 -2.69
CA ILE A 37 10.11 3.04 -2.51
C ILE A 37 9.07 3.10 -3.61
N ALA A 38 7.84 3.39 -3.23
CA ALA A 38 6.75 3.60 -4.17
C ALA A 38 6.00 4.88 -3.82
N LEU A 39 5.38 5.47 -4.82
CA LEU A 39 4.51 6.62 -4.68
C LEU A 39 3.13 6.24 -5.17
N ASN A 40 2.14 6.41 -4.31
CA ASN A 40 0.74 6.20 -4.65
C ASN A 40 0.07 7.58 -4.71
N SER A 41 -0.56 7.88 -5.83
CA SER A 41 -1.14 9.20 -6.10
C SER A 41 -2.58 9.03 -6.56
N TYR A 42 -3.52 9.53 -5.77
CA TYR A 42 -4.94 9.30 -5.97
C TYR A 42 -5.68 10.63 -6.13
N GLU A 43 -6.52 10.72 -7.14
CA GLU A 43 -7.46 11.84 -7.26
C GLU A 43 -8.51 11.77 -6.14
N PRO A 44 -9.17 12.89 -5.81
CA PRO A 44 -10.22 12.88 -4.79
C PRO A 44 -11.31 11.84 -5.08
N GLY A 45 -11.74 11.13 -4.05
CA GLY A 45 -12.77 10.11 -4.14
C GLY A 45 -12.33 8.75 -4.67
N VAL A 46 -11.08 8.62 -5.06
CA VAL A 46 -10.54 7.39 -5.63
C VAL A 46 -10.03 6.47 -4.52
N ASN A 47 -10.26 5.18 -4.68
CA ASN A 47 -9.76 4.16 -3.76
C ASN A 47 -9.15 2.98 -4.53
N ASP A 48 -8.39 2.16 -3.82
CA ASP A 48 -7.97 0.88 -4.34
C ASP A 48 -8.86 -0.25 -3.78
N GLU A 49 -8.53 -1.48 -4.08
CA GLU A 49 -9.26 -2.65 -3.57
C GLU A 49 -8.77 -3.04 -2.18
N LEU A 50 -9.64 -3.66 -1.39
CA LEU A 50 -9.25 -4.28 -0.11
C LEU A 50 -8.35 -5.47 -0.43
N HIS A 51 -7.10 -5.41 0.01
CA HIS A 51 -6.08 -6.39 -0.35
C HIS A 51 -5.02 -6.52 0.73
N CYS A 52 -4.18 -7.53 0.62
CA CYS A 52 -3.01 -7.67 1.47
C CYS A 52 -1.80 -8.12 0.66
N HIS A 53 -0.64 -7.96 1.25
CA HIS A 53 0.64 -8.45 0.72
C HIS A 53 1.22 -9.46 1.71
N PRO A 54 1.07 -10.76 1.47
CA PRO A 54 1.42 -11.79 2.45
C PRO A 54 2.88 -11.79 2.91
N GLY A 55 3.79 -11.34 2.06
CA GLY A 55 5.23 -11.39 2.36
C GLY A 55 5.90 -10.04 2.55
N SER A 56 5.16 -8.94 2.55
CA SER A 56 5.76 -7.60 2.55
C SER A 56 5.12 -6.70 3.60
N ASP A 57 5.95 -6.04 4.39
CA ASP A 57 5.51 -4.98 5.28
C ASP A 57 5.46 -3.68 4.48
N HIS A 58 4.37 -2.94 4.61
CA HIS A 58 4.18 -1.67 3.92
C HIS A 58 4.05 -0.53 4.91
N THR A 59 4.82 0.53 4.69
CA THR A 59 4.70 1.78 5.44
C THR A 59 4.25 2.86 4.48
N PHE A 60 3.23 3.62 4.87
CA PHE A 60 2.76 4.77 4.10
C PHE A 60 2.88 6.04 4.91
N PHE A 61 3.34 7.10 4.28
CA PHE A 61 3.43 8.44 4.85
C PHE A 61 2.64 9.38 3.95
N VAL A 62 1.74 10.16 4.56
CA VAL A 62 0.92 11.13 3.82
C VAL A 62 1.74 12.38 3.55
N VAL A 63 2.15 12.55 2.30
CA VAL A 63 2.91 13.73 1.85
C VAL A 63 1.96 14.91 1.65
N GLN A 64 0.80 14.63 1.07
CA GLN A 64 -0.20 15.64 0.74
C GLN A 64 -1.59 15.00 0.79
N GLY A 65 -2.56 15.76 1.29
CA GLY A 65 -3.95 15.32 1.31
C GLY A 65 -4.33 14.55 2.57
N GLU A 66 -5.42 13.80 2.47
CA GLU A 66 -5.97 13.00 3.56
C GLU A 66 -6.37 11.63 3.04
N CYS A 67 -6.01 10.60 3.76
CA CYS A 67 -6.28 9.22 3.38
C CYS A 67 -7.08 8.54 4.49
N THR A 68 -8.14 7.82 4.14
CA THR A 68 -8.79 6.90 5.06
C THR A 68 -8.39 5.48 4.68
N MET A 69 -7.72 4.79 5.59
CA MET A 69 -7.36 3.40 5.43
C MET A 69 -8.38 2.53 6.14
N LYS A 70 -8.94 1.57 5.42
CA LYS A 70 -9.85 0.58 5.99
C LYS A 70 -9.17 -0.77 6.03
N GLY A 71 -9.38 -1.49 7.14
CA GLY A 71 -8.94 -2.86 7.28
C GLY A 71 -10.05 -3.85 6.96
N LEU A 72 -9.83 -5.12 7.30
CA LEU A 72 -10.79 -6.19 7.06
C LEU A 72 -11.99 -6.10 8.00
N LYS A 73 -11.79 -5.68 9.25
CA LYS A 73 -12.84 -5.56 10.24
C LYS A 73 -13.54 -4.22 10.12
N GLU A 74 -14.84 -4.19 10.45
CA GLU A 74 -15.64 -2.97 10.37
C GLU A 74 -15.09 -1.80 11.18
N ASP A 75 -14.46 -2.08 12.34
CA ASP A 75 -13.90 -1.07 13.21
C ASP A 75 -12.47 -0.66 12.83
N GLU A 76 -11.89 -1.31 11.81
CA GLU A 76 -10.58 -0.94 11.31
C GLU A 76 -10.69 0.17 10.27
N GLU A 77 -10.77 1.40 10.76
CA GLU A 77 -10.85 2.58 9.90
C GLU A 77 -9.95 3.66 10.52
N PHE A 78 -8.95 4.07 9.75
CA PHE A 78 -7.94 5.01 10.22
C PHE A 78 -7.87 6.21 9.28
N VAL A 79 -8.12 7.41 9.82
CA VAL A 79 -7.97 8.64 9.05
C VAL A 79 -6.54 9.14 9.22
N LEU A 80 -5.83 9.23 8.11
CA LEU A 80 -4.44 9.68 8.07
C LEU A 80 -4.39 11.05 7.44
N LYS A 81 -3.89 12.01 8.20
CA LYS A 81 -3.72 13.38 7.76
C LYS A 81 -2.28 13.62 7.30
N GLN A 82 -2.06 14.75 6.66
CA GLN A 82 -0.73 15.14 6.19
C GLN A 82 0.32 14.94 7.29
N HIS A 83 1.43 14.35 6.93
CA HIS A 83 2.58 14.05 7.79
C HIS A 83 2.35 12.94 8.81
N GLN A 84 1.25 12.21 8.71
CA GLN A 84 1.06 11.00 9.49
C GLN A 84 1.48 9.77 8.68
N ALA A 85 1.92 8.75 9.37
CA ALA A 85 2.36 7.49 8.78
C ALA A 85 1.62 6.31 9.39
N VAL A 86 1.55 5.22 8.63
CA VAL A 86 0.97 3.97 9.09
C VAL A 86 1.85 2.82 8.64
N LEU A 87 2.00 1.82 9.49
CA LEU A 87 2.66 0.56 9.15
C LEU A 87 1.60 -0.53 9.03
N VAL A 88 1.58 -1.19 7.88
CA VAL A 88 0.72 -2.35 7.61
C VAL A 88 1.63 -3.57 7.57
N PRO A 89 1.60 -4.42 8.60
CA PRO A 89 2.41 -5.64 8.58
C PRO A 89 2.00 -6.60 7.48
N ALA A 90 2.93 -7.44 7.06
CA ALA A 90 2.68 -8.46 6.05
C ALA A 90 1.44 -9.28 6.39
N GLY A 91 0.57 -9.47 5.42
CA GLY A 91 -0.64 -10.28 5.56
C GLY A 91 -1.86 -9.54 6.08
N PHE A 92 -1.73 -8.28 6.48
CA PHE A 92 -2.89 -7.48 6.91
C PHE A 92 -3.63 -6.93 5.70
N PHE A 93 -4.95 -7.08 5.69
CA PHE A 93 -5.80 -6.51 4.65
C PHE A 93 -5.99 -5.02 4.90
N TYR A 94 -5.93 -4.23 3.83
CA TYR A 94 -6.17 -2.81 3.89
C TYR A 94 -6.67 -2.27 2.55
N GLN A 95 -7.33 -1.12 2.59
CA GLN A 95 -7.78 -0.38 1.44
C GLN A 95 -7.46 1.09 1.66
N LEU A 96 -6.89 1.74 0.65
CA LEU A 96 -6.55 3.16 0.69
C LEU A 96 -7.61 3.96 -0.05
N ASN A 97 -8.11 5.02 0.59
CA ASN A 97 -9.14 5.88 0.02
C ASN A 97 -8.70 7.34 0.13
N ASN A 98 -8.77 8.08 -0.97
CA ASN A 98 -8.62 9.53 -0.89
C ASN A 98 -9.95 10.12 -0.46
N THR A 99 -10.08 10.41 0.83
CA THR A 99 -11.30 10.98 1.41
C THR A 99 -11.20 12.49 1.61
N GLY A 100 -10.10 13.09 1.17
CA GLY A 100 -9.92 14.52 1.19
C GLY A 100 -10.47 15.22 -0.06
N THR A 101 -10.25 16.53 -0.13
CA THR A 101 -10.71 17.37 -1.22
C THR A 101 -9.62 17.70 -2.24
N GLU A 102 -8.36 17.33 -1.93
CA GLU A 102 -7.22 17.53 -2.82
C GLU A 102 -6.60 16.20 -3.23
N ARG A 103 -5.67 16.27 -4.16
CA ARG A 103 -4.90 15.10 -4.59
C ARG A 103 -4.13 14.52 -3.42
N LEU A 104 -4.15 13.19 -3.29
CA LEU A 104 -3.44 12.46 -2.25
C LEU A 104 -2.11 11.95 -2.79
N ILE A 105 -1.03 12.19 -2.06
CA ILE A 105 0.27 11.62 -2.35
C ILE A 105 0.73 10.85 -1.11
N LEU A 106 0.93 9.55 -1.31
CA LEU A 106 1.46 8.65 -0.29
C LEU A 106 2.86 8.20 -0.67
N TYR A 107 3.80 8.43 0.24
CA TYR A 107 5.15 7.86 0.15
C TYR A 107 5.14 6.51 0.83
N GLN A 108 5.54 5.49 0.07
CA GLN A 108 5.49 4.10 0.54
C GLN A 108 6.89 3.52 0.59
N VAL A 109 7.19 2.85 1.70
CA VAL A 109 8.38 2.00 1.81
C VAL A 109 7.90 0.59 2.11
N SER A 110 8.34 -0.37 1.30
CA SER A 110 7.91 -1.76 1.42
C SER A 110 9.08 -2.70 1.41
N THR A 111 9.02 -3.75 2.22
CA THR A 111 10.05 -4.77 2.24
C THR A 111 9.90 -5.73 1.07
N GLU A 112 11.03 -6.25 0.58
CA GLU A 112 11.04 -7.27 -0.47
C GLU A 112 11.19 -8.63 0.20
N PRO A 113 10.18 -9.51 0.07
CA PRO A 113 10.25 -10.82 0.73
C PRO A 113 11.27 -11.75 0.07
N LYS A 114 11.92 -12.56 0.89
CA LYS A 114 12.80 -13.63 0.44
C LYS A 114 12.53 -14.90 1.24
N PRO A 115 12.13 -15.99 0.57
CA PRO A 115 11.78 -16.09 -0.85
C PRO A 115 10.50 -15.31 -1.15
N ARG A 116 10.33 -14.95 -2.42
CA ARG A 116 9.09 -14.30 -2.84
C ARG A 116 7.91 -15.27 -2.70
N PRO A 117 6.80 -14.84 -2.09
CA PRO A 117 5.60 -15.68 -2.07
C PRO A 117 5.07 -15.88 -3.49
N LYS A 118 4.42 -17.01 -3.74
CA LYS A 118 3.81 -17.28 -5.04
C LYS A 118 2.72 -16.27 -5.38
N ILE A 119 2.01 -15.79 -4.37
CA ILE A 119 0.99 -14.75 -4.51
C ILE A 119 1.50 -13.53 -3.75
N GLY A 120 1.90 -12.50 -4.49
CA GLY A 120 2.42 -11.26 -3.90
C GLY A 120 1.34 -10.31 -3.42
N LYS A 121 0.13 -10.42 -3.96
CA LYS A 121 -1.01 -9.58 -3.61
C LYS A 121 -2.28 -10.42 -3.61
N VAL A 122 -3.04 -10.36 -2.53
CA VAL A 122 -4.31 -11.08 -2.39
C VAL A 122 -5.43 -10.04 -2.30
N ILE A 123 -6.35 -10.08 -3.27
CA ILE A 123 -7.50 -9.17 -3.32
C ILE A 123 -8.68 -9.87 -2.65
N TYR A 124 -9.25 -9.24 -1.64
CA TYR A 124 -10.40 -9.77 -0.92
C TYR A 124 -11.61 -9.85 -1.86
N GLY A 125 -12.35 -10.96 -1.77
CA GLY A 125 -13.49 -11.19 -2.66
C GLY A 125 -13.11 -11.78 -4.02
N VAL A 126 -11.86 -11.62 -4.45
CA VAL A 126 -11.35 -12.21 -5.70
C VAL A 126 -10.57 -13.48 -5.41
N HIS A 127 -9.66 -13.41 -4.45
CA HIS A 127 -8.79 -14.53 -4.10
C HIS A 127 -9.24 -15.29 -2.86
N THR A 128 -9.90 -14.60 -1.91
CA THR A 128 -10.24 -15.19 -0.61
C THR A 128 -11.18 -16.37 -0.71
N GLY A 129 -12.21 -16.28 -1.53
CA GLY A 129 -13.19 -17.36 -1.70
C GLY A 129 -12.61 -18.64 -2.31
N LEU A 130 -11.47 -18.54 -2.99
CA LEU A 130 -10.84 -19.67 -3.64
C LEU A 130 -9.76 -20.32 -2.80
N LYS A 131 -9.20 -19.58 -1.84
CA LYS A 131 -8.05 -19.99 -1.05
C LYS A 131 -8.21 -19.66 0.42
N GLU A 132 -9.38 -19.90 0.93
CA GLU A 132 -9.72 -19.59 2.32
C GLU A 132 -8.73 -20.20 3.31
N HIS A 133 -8.33 -21.45 3.08
CA HIS A 133 -7.36 -22.13 3.93
C HIS A 133 -5.98 -21.46 3.94
N LEU A 134 -5.63 -20.76 2.86
CA LEU A 134 -4.38 -20.01 2.77
C LEU A 134 -4.52 -18.62 3.37
N LEU A 135 -5.73 -18.12 3.47
CA LEU A 135 -6.00 -16.78 3.98
C LEU A 135 -6.20 -16.77 5.50
N ASN A 136 -6.58 -17.90 6.07
CA ASN A 136 -6.74 -18.00 7.51
C ASN A 136 -5.48 -17.58 8.29
N PRO A 137 -4.28 -18.05 7.93
CA PRO A 137 -3.06 -17.55 8.56
C PRO A 137 -2.82 -16.06 8.32
N VAL A 138 -3.16 -15.57 7.12
CA VAL A 138 -3.04 -14.16 6.77
C VAL A 138 -4.03 -13.34 7.60
N HIS A 139 -5.27 -13.80 7.71
CA HIS A 139 -6.30 -13.14 8.49
C HIS A 139 -5.96 -13.15 9.98
N ALA A 140 -5.41 -14.24 10.47
CA ALA A 140 -4.98 -14.32 11.88
C ALA A 140 -3.95 -13.25 12.23
N LYS A 141 -3.11 -12.84 11.28
CA LYS A 141 -2.14 -11.78 11.49
C LYS A 141 -2.77 -10.40 11.60
N THR A 142 -4.02 -10.24 11.19
CA THR A 142 -4.72 -8.96 11.34
C THR A 142 -5.34 -8.81 12.72
N GLU A 143 -5.37 -9.89 13.51
CA GLU A 143 -5.91 -9.84 14.85
C GLU A 143 -4.90 -9.18 15.79
N PRO A 144 -5.37 -8.35 16.74
CA PRO A 144 -4.50 -7.83 17.77
C PRO A 144 -3.91 -8.98 18.60
N ALA A 145 -2.66 -8.85 18.92
CA ALA A 145 -2.01 -9.81 19.80
C ALA A 145 -2.64 -9.81 21.18
#